data_24ab5fcbbb91db88557061fbff327e90
#
_entry.id   24ab5fcbbb91db88557061fbff327e90
#
_cell.length_a   1.000
_cell.length_b   1.000
_cell.length_c   1.000
_cell.angle_alpha   90.00
_cell.angle_beta   90.00
_cell.angle_gamma   90.00
#
_symmetry.space_group_name_H-M   'P 1'
#
loop_
_entity.id
_entity.type
_entity.pdbx_description
1 polymer ?
#
loop_
_entity_poly.entity_id
_entity_poly.type
_entity_poly.pdbx_seq_one_letter_code
_entity_poly.pdbx_strand_id
1 'polypeptide(L)'
;IPVVGQAAGVVALAENNEPIIIDGDEGLVHLRPMNDLQYAYIEKVRLRAKRQEQFKALKNLPCVTKDGRKIALRMNAGLLVDIPQLEESGAEGIGLFRTELQFMIASKMPKGEEQEAFYRSVIRGAKGQPIVFRTLDIGGDKVVPYLRGQEEENPALGWRAVRLSLDRPGLMRTQLRALLRASADSELRIMLPMVKEVSEIHVARDLLQKEVQHLSKFGHS
;
A
#
# COMPACT_ATOMS: atom_id res chain seq x y z
N ILE A 1 13.93 2.05 4.97
CA ILE A 1 14.19 2.41 6.38
C ILE A 1 14.13 1.12 7.17
N PRO A 2 15.19 0.74 7.94
CA PRO A 2 15.15 -0.44 8.80
C PRO A 2 14.15 -0.22 9.94
N VAL A 3 13.36 -1.26 10.25
CA VAL A 3 12.38 -1.24 11.35
C VAL A 3 12.46 -2.57 12.09
N VAL A 4 12.51 -2.50 13.42
CA VAL A 4 12.44 -3.66 14.31
C VAL A 4 11.26 -3.43 15.25
N GLY A 5 10.32 -4.38 15.25
CA GLY A 5 9.16 -4.36 16.15
C GLY A 5 9.42 -5.21 17.41
N GLN A 6 8.59 -5.02 18.44
CA GLN A 6 8.61 -5.79 19.69
C GLN A 6 9.97 -5.77 20.43
N ALA A 7 10.80 -4.75 20.22
CA ALA A 7 12.08 -4.58 20.91
C ALA A 7 11.85 -4.03 22.32
N ALA A 8 11.39 -4.87 23.22
CA ALA A 8 11.08 -4.49 24.61
C ALA A 8 12.33 -3.91 25.31
N GLY A 9 12.16 -2.78 25.99
CA GLY A 9 13.21 -2.14 26.79
C GLY A 9 14.20 -1.28 26.00
N VAL A 10 14.21 -1.28 24.66
CA VAL A 10 15.17 -0.48 23.89
C VAL A 10 15.08 1.00 24.24
N VAL A 11 13.87 1.55 24.36
CA VAL A 11 13.67 2.97 24.69
C VAL A 11 14.19 3.32 26.09
N ALA A 12 14.12 2.38 27.04
CA ALA A 12 14.61 2.60 28.40
C ALA A 12 16.14 2.45 28.51
N LEU A 13 16.76 1.73 27.59
CA LEU A 13 18.21 1.43 27.60
C LEU A 13 19.03 2.34 26.67
N ALA A 14 18.39 2.95 25.68
CA ALA A 14 19.05 3.84 24.73
C ALA A 14 19.22 5.24 25.34
N GLU A 15 20.41 5.80 25.17
CA GLU A 15 20.73 7.17 25.57
C GLU A 15 20.90 8.06 24.33
N ASN A 16 20.74 9.37 24.52
CA ASN A 16 20.90 10.32 23.41
C ASN A 16 22.36 10.34 22.93
N ASN A 17 22.53 10.34 21.61
CA ASN A 17 23.84 10.37 20.91
C ASN A 17 24.68 9.09 21.03
N GLU A 18 24.14 8.00 21.54
CA GLU A 18 24.81 6.71 21.51
C GLU A 18 24.77 6.06 20.11
N PRO A 19 25.83 5.33 19.71
CA PRO A 19 25.79 4.55 18.49
C PRO A 19 24.80 3.39 18.63
N ILE A 20 23.93 3.25 17.62
CA ILE A 20 22.93 2.17 17.54
C ILE A 20 22.98 1.52 16.16
N ILE A 21 22.82 0.21 16.12
CA ILE A 21 22.60 -0.54 14.87
C ILE A 21 21.19 -1.12 14.92
N ILE A 22 20.41 -0.85 13.86
CA ILE A 22 19.06 -1.41 13.67
C ILE A 22 19.10 -2.31 12.44
N ASP A 23 19.03 -3.61 12.64
CA ASP A 23 18.97 -4.61 11.59
C ASP A 23 17.55 -5.12 11.41
N GLY A 24 16.83 -4.52 10.46
CA GLY A 24 15.45 -4.92 10.15
C GLY A 24 15.34 -6.27 9.45
N ASP A 25 16.42 -6.80 8.89
CA ASP A 25 16.42 -8.10 8.21
C ASP A 25 16.51 -9.24 9.24
N GLU A 26 17.33 -9.05 10.29
CA GLU A 26 17.53 -10.01 11.37
C GLU A 26 16.61 -9.74 12.59
N GLY A 27 15.93 -8.59 12.62
CA GLY A 27 15.10 -8.18 13.74
C GLY A 27 15.91 -7.80 15.00
N LEU A 28 17.15 -7.36 14.83
CA LEU A 28 18.08 -7.07 15.92
C LEU A 28 18.30 -5.57 16.10
N VAL A 29 18.45 -5.18 17.37
CA VAL A 29 18.88 -3.84 17.77
C VAL A 29 20.10 -3.97 18.67
N HIS A 30 21.22 -3.38 18.27
CA HIS A 30 22.44 -3.35 19.06
C HIS A 30 22.64 -1.93 19.61
N LEU A 31 22.60 -1.80 20.92
CA LEU A 31 22.95 -0.57 21.65
C LEU A 31 24.44 -0.61 21.99
N ARG A 32 25.15 0.50 21.79
CA ARG A 32 26.58 0.62 22.07
C ARG A 32 27.40 -0.52 21.44
N PRO A 33 27.25 -0.80 20.13
CA PRO A 33 27.94 -1.92 19.48
C PRO A 33 29.46 -1.71 19.56
N MET A 34 30.19 -2.80 19.82
CA MET A 34 31.66 -2.79 19.77
C MET A 34 32.15 -2.44 18.37
N ASN A 35 33.35 -1.90 18.26
CA ASN A 35 33.91 -1.43 16.99
C ASN A 35 33.90 -2.52 15.91
N ASP A 36 34.26 -3.73 16.23
CA ASP A 36 34.29 -4.85 15.25
C ASP A 36 32.89 -5.10 14.66
N LEU A 37 31.85 -5.02 15.49
CA LEU A 37 30.48 -5.16 15.02
C LEU A 37 30.05 -3.96 14.14
N GLN A 38 30.47 -2.75 14.52
CA GLN A 38 30.21 -1.56 13.69
C GLN A 38 30.86 -1.70 12.29
N TYR A 39 32.12 -2.13 12.22
CA TYR A 39 32.82 -2.37 10.97
C TYR A 39 32.11 -3.44 10.13
N ALA A 40 31.69 -4.55 10.72
CA ALA A 40 30.95 -5.61 10.01
C ALA A 40 29.65 -5.07 9.39
N TYR A 41 28.91 -4.24 10.12
CA TYR A 41 27.67 -3.65 9.61
C TYR A 41 27.91 -2.55 8.57
N ILE A 42 28.97 -1.77 8.68
CA ILE A 42 29.39 -0.81 7.64
C ILE A 42 29.67 -1.56 6.32
N GLU A 43 30.40 -2.67 6.36
CA GLU A 43 30.65 -3.48 5.17
C GLU A 43 29.35 -4.14 4.65
N LYS A 44 28.46 -4.62 5.52
CA LYS A 44 27.13 -5.14 5.12
C LYS A 44 26.33 -4.07 4.36
N VAL A 45 26.29 -2.85 4.86
CA VAL A 45 25.61 -1.71 4.21
C VAL A 45 26.27 -1.37 2.87
N ARG A 46 27.60 -1.34 2.80
CA ARG A 46 28.35 -1.08 1.57
C ARG A 46 28.08 -2.12 0.47
N LEU A 47 28.08 -3.40 0.84
CA LEU A 47 27.76 -4.48 -0.09
C LEU A 47 26.30 -4.40 -0.57
N ARG A 48 25.38 -4.02 0.32
CA ARG A 48 23.98 -3.79 -0.04
C ARG A 48 23.82 -2.63 -1.01
N ALA A 49 24.52 -1.52 -0.77
CA ALA A 49 24.53 -0.37 -1.68
C ALA A 49 25.07 -0.75 -3.07
N LYS A 50 26.18 -1.51 -3.13
CA LYS A 50 26.72 -2.00 -4.39
C LYS A 50 25.76 -2.90 -5.16
N ARG A 51 25.02 -3.79 -4.47
CA ARG A 51 23.96 -4.58 -5.11
C ARG A 51 22.82 -3.70 -5.65
N GLN A 52 22.40 -2.68 -4.89
CA GLN A 52 21.39 -1.75 -5.36
C GLN A 52 21.82 -0.99 -6.62
N GLU A 53 23.09 -0.60 -6.73
CA GLU A 53 23.59 0.03 -7.95
C GLU A 53 23.54 -0.91 -9.16
N GLN A 54 23.82 -2.21 -8.96
CA GLN A 54 23.66 -3.20 -10.02
C GLN A 54 22.20 -3.31 -10.48
N PHE A 55 21.25 -3.27 -9.56
CA PHE A 55 19.82 -3.25 -9.91
C PHE A 55 19.40 -1.95 -10.60
N LYS A 56 19.97 -0.80 -10.21
CA LYS A 56 19.72 0.47 -10.91
C LYS A 56 20.15 0.42 -12.38
N ALA A 57 21.22 -0.31 -12.70
CA ALA A 57 21.65 -0.49 -14.09
C ALA A 57 20.62 -1.27 -14.94
N LEU A 58 19.79 -2.11 -14.32
CA LEU A 58 18.72 -2.86 -15.00
C LEU A 58 17.48 -2.00 -15.27
N LYS A 59 17.34 -0.85 -14.65
CA LYS A 59 16.16 0.03 -14.71
C LYS A 59 15.64 0.30 -16.11
N ASN A 60 16.57 0.53 -17.05
CA ASN A 60 16.23 0.93 -18.42
C ASN A 60 16.22 -0.26 -19.40
N LEU A 61 16.45 -1.47 -18.93
CA LEU A 61 16.40 -2.65 -19.78
C LEU A 61 14.94 -3.06 -20.00
N PRO A 62 14.55 -3.36 -21.25
CA PRO A 62 13.21 -3.84 -21.52
C PRO A 62 12.99 -5.22 -20.89
N CYS A 63 11.90 -5.36 -20.14
CA CYS A 63 11.51 -6.64 -19.59
C CYS A 63 10.80 -7.47 -20.65
N VAL A 64 11.56 -8.36 -21.31
CA VAL A 64 11.08 -9.21 -22.40
C VAL A 64 11.46 -10.66 -22.08
N THR A 65 10.51 -11.58 -22.23
CA THR A 65 10.75 -13.01 -22.08
C THR A 65 11.59 -13.56 -23.24
N LYS A 66 12.14 -14.77 -23.09
CA LYS A 66 12.95 -15.41 -24.12
C LYS A 66 12.20 -15.63 -25.43
N ASP A 67 10.88 -15.77 -25.39
CA ASP A 67 9.96 -15.89 -26.54
C ASP A 67 9.48 -14.53 -27.06
N GLY A 68 10.07 -13.42 -26.63
CA GLY A 68 9.85 -12.07 -27.16
C GLY A 68 8.64 -11.33 -26.60
N ARG A 69 7.99 -11.82 -25.54
CA ARG A 69 6.84 -11.15 -24.91
C ARG A 69 7.30 -10.05 -23.96
N LYS A 70 6.79 -8.84 -24.14
CA LYS A 70 7.01 -7.74 -23.18
C LYS A 70 6.17 -7.96 -21.93
N ILE A 71 6.81 -7.90 -20.76
CA ILE A 71 6.18 -7.98 -19.44
C ILE A 71 6.24 -6.60 -18.77
N ALA A 72 5.08 -6.05 -18.40
CA ALA A 72 5.02 -4.80 -17.66
C ALA A 72 5.34 -5.06 -16.19
N LEU A 73 6.44 -4.49 -15.70
CA LEU A 73 6.81 -4.53 -14.28
C LEU A 73 6.17 -3.36 -13.56
N ARG A 74 5.36 -3.66 -12.56
CA ARG A 74 4.67 -2.66 -11.74
C ARG A 74 4.99 -2.84 -10.26
N MET A 75 5.13 -1.73 -9.55
CA MET A 75 5.42 -1.77 -8.12
C MET A 75 4.17 -2.01 -7.27
N ASN A 76 4.38 -2.51 -6.07
CA ASN A 76 3.40 -2.57 -4.99
C ASN A 76 3.66 -1.39 -4.04
N ALA A 77 2.65 -0.58 -3.76
CA ALA A 77 2.72 0.59 -2.90
C ALA A 77 1.53 0.66 -1.95
N GLY A 78 1.62 1.45 -0.90
CA GLY A 78 0.53 1.66 0.05
C GLY A 78 0.62 2.98 0.80
N LEU A 79 1.76 3.66 0.72
CA LEU A 79 1.99 4.96 1.34
C LEU A 79 2.45 5.99 0.31
N LEU A 80 2.23 7.27 0.59
CA LEU A 80 2.73 8.35 -0.28
C LEU A 80 4.26 8.36 -0.37
N VAL A 81 4.96 7.91 0.67
CA VAL A 81 6.42 7.80 0.68
C VAL A 81 6.96 6.74 -0.31
N ASP A 82 6.11 5.82 -0.77
CA ASP A 82 6.50 4.82 -1.77
C ASP A 82 6.51 5.40 -3.19
N ILE A 83 5.74 6.46 -3.45
CA ILE A 83 5.54 7.00 -4.80
C ILE A 83 6.82 7.44 -5.51
N PRO A 84 7.79 8.12 -4.87
CA PRO A 84 9.06 8.45 -5.52
C PRO A 84 9.83 7.23 -6.04
N GLN A 85 9.67 6.06 -5.41
CA GLN A 85 10.32 4.82 -5.84
C GLN A 85 9.82 4.33 -7.21
N LEU A 86 8.65 4.79 -7.67
CA LEU A 86 8.13 4.48 -8.99
C LEU A 86 9.10 4.95 -10.09
N GLU A 87 9.60 6.17 -9.97
CA GLU A 87 10.59 6.72 -10.88
C GLU A 87 11.97 6.09 -10.69
N GLU A 88 12.38 5.87 -9.44
CA GLU A 88 13.68 5.29 -9.10
C GLU A 88 13.84 3.85 -9.59
N SER A 89 12.77 3.03 -9.48
CA SER A 89 12.79 1.62 -9.88
C SER A 89 12.67 1.40 -11.38
N GLY A 90 12.16 2.38 -12.14
CA GLY A 90 11.81 2.23 -13.54
C GLY A 90 10.56 1.36 -13.76
N ALA A 91 9.73 1.18 -12.75
CA ALA A 91 8.48 0.45 -12.88
C ALA A 91 7.48 1.18 -13.81
N GLU A 92 6.70 0.41 -14.55
CA GLU A 92 5.73 0.91 -15.55
C GLU A 92 4.36 1.24 -14.92
N GLY A 93 4.34 1.60 -13.63
CA GLY A 93 3.15 1.97 -12.88
C GLY A 93 3.03 1.25 -11.53
N ILE A 94 1.92 1.47 -10.87
CA ILE A 94 1.57 0.84 -9.59
C ILE A 94 0.57 -0.28 -9.86
N GLY A 95 1.03 -1.53 -9.77
CA GLY A 95 0.21 -2.72 -10.01
C GLY A 95 -0.73 -3.03 -8.86
N LEU A 96 -0.41 -2.56 -7.67
CA LEU A 96 -1.25 -2.65 -6.50
C LEU A 96 -0.97 -1.48 -5.56
N PHE A 97 -1.97 -0.59 -5.39
CA PHE A 97 -1.96 0.40 -4.33
C PHE A 97 -2.86 -0.06 -3.18
N ARG A 98 -2.24 -0.33 -2.02
CA ARG A 98 -2.93 -0.82 -0.82
C ARG A 98 -3.54 0.33 -0.06
N THR A 99 -4.84 0.52 -0.18
CA THR A 99 -5.55 1.66 0.44
C THR A 99 -5.75 1.48 1.93
N GLU A 100 -5.74 0.24 2.44
CA GLU A 100 -6.02 -0.06 3.84
C GLU A 100 -5.02 0.55 4.83
N LEU A 101 -3.77 0.79 4.42
CA LEU A 101 -2.76 1.38 5.31
C LEU A 101 -3.17 2.77 5.81
N GLN A 102 -3.83 3.58 4.97
CA GLN A 102 -4.38 4.87 5.38
C GLN A 102 -5.43 4.70 6.49
N PHE A 103 -6.28 3.68 6.38
CA PHE A 103 -7.32 3.41 7.35
C PHE A 103 -6.76 2.87 8.66
N MET A 104 -5.71 2.05 8.60
CA MET A 104 -5.06 1.48 9.78
C MET A 104 -4.31 2.52 10.61
N ILE A 105 -3.72 3.53 9.96
CA ILE A 105 -3.00 4.62 10.63
C ILE A 105 -3.97 5.63 11.26
N ALA A 106 -5.15 5.81 10.67
CA ALA A 106 -6.14 6.77 11.14
C ALA A 106 -6.78 6.33 12.47
N SER A 107 -6.97 7.26 13.38
CA SER A 107 -7.67 7.02 14.64
C SER A 107 -9.20 6.88 14.50
N LYS A 108 -9.74 7.32 13.37
CA LYS A 108 -11.16 7.25 12.99
C LYS A 108 -11.29 7.00 11.49
N MET A 109 -12.49 6.56 11.07
CA MET A 109 -12.80 6.35 9.66
C MET A 109 -12.51 7.60 8.82
N PRO A 110 -11.60 7.55 7.82
CA PRO A 110 -11.33 8.68 6.95
C PRO A 110 -12.58 9.09 6.17
N LYS A 111 -12.89 10.39 6.17
CA LYS A 111 -14.00 10.96 5.40
C LYS A 111 -13.75 10.86 3.91
N GLY A 112 -14.80 10.96 3.10
CA GLY A 112 -14.70 10.90 1.64
C GLY A 112 -13.75 11.95 1.05
N GLU A 113 -13.75 13.16 1.58
CA GLU A 113 -12.86 14.25 1.15
C GLU A 113 -11.37 13.97 1.50
N GLU A 114 -11.12 13.39 2.66
CA GLU A 114 -9.77 12.99 3.08
C GLU A 114 -9.25 11.86 2.19
N GLN A 115 -10.10 10.88 1.86
CA GLN A 115 -9.78 9.81 0.93
C GLN A 115 -9.51 10.35 -0.47
N GLU A 116 -10.36 11.23 -0.99
CA GLU A 116 -10.19 11.86 -2.30
C GLU A 116 -8.86 12.61 -2.39
N ALA A 117 -8.56 13.46 -1.41
CA ALA A 117 -7.31 14.22 -1.38
C ALA A 117 -6.08 13.29 -1.39
N PHE A 118 -6.15 12.20 -0.64
CA PHE A 118 -5.11 11.19 -0.60
C PHE A 118 -4.93 10.50 -1.96
N TYR A 119 -6.01 9.97 -2.57
CA TYR A 119 -5.93 9.29 -3.87
C TYR A 119 -5.48 10.25 -4.98
N ARG A 120 -5.92 11.49 -4.95
CA ARG A 120 -5.47 12.53 -5.87
C ARG A 120 -3.97 12.79 -5.75
N SER A 121 -3.42 12.77 -4.54
CA SER A 121 -1.98 12.90 -4.30
C SER A 121 -1.19 11.72 -4.87
N VAL A 122 -1.72 10.50 -4.74
CA VAL A 122 -1.13 9.30 -5.34
C VAL A 122 -1.13 9.38 -6.87
N ILE A 123 -2.27 9.75 -7.47
CA ILE A 123 -2.42 9.88 -8.93
C ILE A 123 -1.46 10.93 -9.49
N ARG A 124 -1.38 12.10 -8.85
CA ARG A 124 -0.43 13.16 -9.25
C ARG A 124 1.02 12.70 -9.16
N GLY A 125 1.36 11.99 -8.08
CA GLY A 125 2.72 11.49 -7.88
C GLY A 125 3.13 10.43 -8.88
N ALA A 126 2.19 9.67 -9.43
CA ALA A 126 2.45 8.67 -10.47
C ALA A 126 2.66 9.28 -11.88
N LYS A 127 2.48 10.59 -12.05
CA LYS A 127 2.81 11.32 -13.30
C LYS A 127 2.22 10.69 -14.56
N GLY A 128 0.95 10.26 -14.51
CA GLY A 128 0.23 9.65 -15.63
C GLY A 128 0.49 8.17 -15.83
N GLN A 129 1.30 7.53 -14.99
CA GLN A 129 1.47 6.09 -15.04
C GLN A 129 0.26 5.36 -14.45
N PRO A 130 -0.07 4.14 -14.94
CA PRO A 130 -1.24 3.39 -14.50
C PRO A 130 -1.14 2.98 -13.03
N ILE A 131 -2.26 3.13 -12.31
CA ILE A 131 -2.40 2.72 -10.92
C ILE A 131 -3.59 1.80 -10.78
N VAL A 132 -3.42 0.67 -10.06
CA VAL A 132 -4.54 -0.20 -9.65
C VAL A 132 -4.78 0.03 -8.16
N PHE A 133 -5.88 0.67 -7.82
CA PHE A 133 -6.29 0.86 -6.43
C PHE A 133 -7.03 -0.38 -5.91
N ARG A 134 -6.55 -0.97 -4.85
CA ARG A 134 -7.27 -2.03 -4.15
C ARG A 134 -8.33 -1.40 -3.25
N THR A 135 -9.58 -1.85 -3.33
CA THR A 135 -10.59 -1.46 -2.36
C THR A 135 -10.20 -1.98 -0.98
N LEU A 136 -10.82 -1.42 0.05
CA LEU A 136 -10.50 -1.64 1.45
C LEU A 136 -10.38 -3.13 1.80
N ASP A 137 -9.21 -3.54 2.30
CA ASP A 137 -8.91 -4.90 2.74
C ASP A 137 -8.63 -4.90 4.25
N ILE A 138 -9.68 -4.75 5.03
CA ILE A 138 -9.68 -4.80 6.50
C ILE A 138 -10.62 -5.91 6.99
N GLY A 139 -10.45 -6.29 8.24
CA GLY A 139 -11.12 -7.42 8.89
C GLY A 139 -10.16 -8.59 9.14
N GLY A 140 -10.55 -9.51 9.98
CA GLY A 140 -9.70 -10.61 10.36
C GLY A 140 -8.43 -10.15 11.10
N ASP A 141 -7.29 -10.35 10.48
CA ASP A 141 -5.96 -9.95 10.99
C ASP A 141 -5.68 -8.44 10.94
N LYS A 142 -6.43 -7.69 10.12
CA LYS A 142 -6.27 -6.24 9.95
C LYS A 142 -7.37 -5.49 10.67
N VAL A 143 -7.18 -5.33 11.98
CA VAL A 143 -8.15 -4.65 12.84
C VAL A 143 -7.95 -3.15 12.78
N VAL A 144 -9.04 -2.41 12.62
CA VAL A 144 -9.09 -0.96 12.79
C VAL A 144 -9.93 -0.60 14.01
N PRO A 145 -9.48 0.35 14.85
CA PRO A 145 -10.10 0.61 16.17
C PRO A 145 -11.60 0.97 16.12
N TYR A 146 -12.05 1.53 15.00
CA TYR A 146 -13.41 2.04 14.81
C TYR A 146 -14.33 1.07 14.04
N LEU A 147 -13.85 -0.10 13.62
CA LEU A 147 -14.65 -1.16 13.02
C LEU A 147 -14.50 -2.43 13.86
N ARG A 148 -15.46 -2.61 14.77
CA ARG A 148 -15.53 -3.84 15.55
C ARG A 148 -15.99 -4.98 14.63
N GLY A 149 -15.17 -5.97 14.46
CA GLY A 149 -15.49 -7.28 13.86
C GLY A 149 -15.66 -8.34 14.96
N GLN A 150 -16.26 -9.46 14.61
CA GLN A 150 -16.22 -10.67 15.45
C GLN A 150 -14.86 -11.35 15.23
N GLU A 151 -14.32 -11.94 16.28
CA GLU A 151 -13.18 -12.85 16.15
C GLU A 151 -13.62 -14.09 15.37
N GLU A 152 -12.90 -14.43 14.32
CA GLU A 152 -13.20 -15.56 13.46
C GLU A 152 -12.03 -16.54 13.50
N GLU A 153 -12.34 -17.85 13.54
CA GLU A 153 -11.33 -18.91 13.55
C GLU A 153 -10.46 -18.89 12.28
N ASN A 154 -11.04 -18.49 11.15
CA ASN A 154 -10.32 -18.34 9.88
C ASN A 154 -10.53 -16.97 9.26
N PRO A 155 -9.73 -15.96 9.66
CA PRO A 155 -9.91 -14.57 9.23
C PRO A 155 -9.81 -14.36 7.71
N ALA A 156 -9.09 -15.22 6.99
CA ALA A 156 -8.93 -15.09 5.54
C ALA A 156 -10.23 -15.45 4.78
N LEU A 157 -11.02 -16.38 5.32
CA LEU A 157 -12.28 -16.85 4.72
C LEU A 157 -13.50 -16.13 5.28
N GLY A 158 -13.35 -15.39 6.36
CA GLY A 158 -14.42 -14.75 7.10
C GLY A 158 -14.87 -13.40 6.56
N TRP A 159 -15.42 -12.59 7.46
CA TRP A 159 -15.99 -11.28 7.18
C TRP A 159 -14.89 -10.22 7.05
N ARG A 160 -14.36 -10.09 5.85
CA ARG A 160 -13.28 -9.14 5.51
C ARG A 160 -13.39 -8.62 4.08
N ALA A 161 -12.61 -7.58 3.80
CA ALA A 161 -12.36 -7.04 2.46
C ALA A 161 -13.66 -6.72 1.69
N VAL A 162 -13.87 -7.30 0.51
CA VAL A 162 -15.05 -7.06 -0.30
C VAL A 162 -16.34 -7.44 0.43
N ARG A 163 -16.37 -8.56 1.17
CA ARG A 163 -17.56 -9.01 1.91
C ARG A 163 -17.98 -8.00 2.98
N LEU A 164 -17.02 -7.54 3.79
CA LEU A 164 -17.26 -6.48 4.78
C LEU A 164 -17.78 -5.20 4.12
N SER A 165 -17.19 -4.84 2.99
CA SER A 165 -17.54 -3.62 2.27
C SER A 165 -18.92 -3.71 1.60
N LEU A 166 -19.35 -4.90 1.19
CA LEU A 166 -20.69 -5.13 0.62
C LEU A 166 -21.78 -5.20 1.70
N ASP A 167 -21.47 -5.79 2.86
CA ASP A 167 -22.39 -5.79 4.02
C ASP A 167 -22.57 -4.37 4.59
N ARG A 168 -21.57 -3.53 4.43
CA ARG A 168 -21.63 -2.12 4.81
C ARG A 168 -21.45 -1.23 3.57
N PRO A 169 -22.45 -1.16 2.70
CA PRO A 169 -22.33 -0.52 1.38
C PRO A 169 -21.94 0.96 1.46
N GLY A 170 -22.19 1.63 2.59
CA GLY A 170 -21.73 2.99 2.85
C GLY A 170 -20.21 3.13 2.81
N LEU A 171 -19.46 2.12 3.27
CA LEU A 171 -17.99 2.10 3.20
C LEU A 171 -17.51 2.03 1.74
N MET A 172 -18.02 1.04 1.00
CA MET A 172 -17.68 0.84 -0.42
C MET A 172 -18.05 2.09 -1.23
N ARG A 173 -19.25 2.62 -1.06
CA ARG A 173 -19.74 3.81 -1.78
C ARG A 173 -18.87 5.03 -1.51
N THR A 174 -18.51 5.28 -0.24
CA THR A 174 -17.63 6.41 0.11
C THR A 174 -16.27 6.28 -0.56
N GLN A 175 -15.67 5.10 -0.54
CA GLN A 175 -14.38 4.85 -1.17
C GLN A 175 -14.45 4.95 -2.70
N LEU A 176 -15.46 4.34 -3.34
CA LEU A 176 -15.65 4.41 -4.79
C LEU A 176 -15.85 5.85 -5.26
N ARG A 177 -16.67 6.64 -4.53
CA ARG A 177 -16.89 8.06 -4.83
C ARG A 177 -15.60 8.86 -4.72
N ALA A 178 -14.81 8.62 -3.67
CA ALA A 178 -13.52 9.30 -3.50
C ALA A 178 -12.53 8.95 -4.61
N LEU A 179 -12.46 7.68 -5.04
CA LEU A 179 -11.64 7.24 -6.15
C LEU A 179 -12.10 7.85 -7.48
N LEU A 180 -13.39 7.85 -7.79
CA LEU A 180 -13.96 8.47 -9.00
C LEU A 180 -13.62 9.96 -9.06
N ARG A 181 -13.84 10.70 -7.97
CA ARG A 181 -13.52 12.14 -7.93
C ARG A 181 -12.02 12.42 -8.02
N ALA A 182 -11.19 11.58 -7.43
CA ALA A 182 -9.74 11.72 -7.51
C ALA A 182 -9.20 11.47 -8.91
N SER A 183 -9.85 10.61 -9.70
CA SER A 183 -9.42 10.16 -11.04
C SER A 183 -10.21 10.77 -12.20
N ALA A 184 -10.91 11.89 -11.98
CA ALA A 184 -11.75 12.52 -13.02
C ALA A 184 -11.02 12.75 -14.36
N ASP A 185 -9.71 13.06 -14.30
CA ASP A 185 -8.87 13.33 -15.48
C ASP A 185 -7.96 12.15 -15.85
N SER A 186 -8.22 10.93 -15.33
CA SER A 186 -7.33 9.78 -15.53
C SER A 186 -8.10 8.45 -15.53
N GLU A 187 -7.49 7.41 -16.11
CA GLU A 187 -8.06 6.06 -16.08
C GLU A 187 -8.07 5.51 -14.65
N LEU A 188 -9.25 5.16 -14.14
CA LEU A 188 -9.42 4.50 -12.85
C LEU A 188 -9.42 2.98 -13.01
N ARG A 189 -8.49 2.33 -12.32
CA ARG A 189 -8.42 0.86 -12.23
C ARG A 189 -8.63 0.44 -10.77
N ILE A 190 -9.61 -0.42 -10.54
CA ILE A 190 -9.98 -0.90 -9.21
C ILE A 190 -9.78 -2.41 -9.13
N MET A 191 -9.17 -2.88 -8.05
CA MET A 191 -9.09 -4.29 -7.70
C MET A 191 -9.94 -4.56 -6.45
N LEU A 192 -10.80 -5.55 -6.54
CA LEU A 192 -11.60 -6.05 -5.42
C LEU A 192 -10.85 -7.18 -4.74
N PRO A 193 -10.46 -7.03 -3.45
CA PRO A 193 -9.72 -8.06 -2.74
C PRO A 193 -10.64 -9.18 -2.23
N MET A 194 -10.11 -10.40 -2.16
CA MET A 194 -10.74 -11.55 -1.50
C MET A 194 -12.12 -11.94 -2.07
N VAL A 195 -12.32 -11.75 -3.37
CA VAL A 195 -13.55 -12.18 -4.05
C VAL A 195 -13.68 -13.70 -3.99
N LYS A 196 -14.84 -14.16 -3.50
CA LYS A 196 -15.20 -15.57 -3.39
C LYS A 196 -16.21 -15.99 -4.46
N GLU A 197 -17.17 -15.09 -4.76
CA GLU A 197 -18.28 -15.37 -5.64
C GLU A 197 -18.42 -14.30 -6.71
N VAL A 198 -18.92 -14.68 -7.89
CA VAL A 198 -19.16 -13.76 -9.02
C VAL A 198 -20.21 -12.69 -8.65
N SER A 199 -21.18 -13.05 -7.82
CA SER A 199 -22.20 -12.14 -7.30
C SER A 199 -21.59 -10.91 -6.61
N GLU A 200 -20.50 -11.07 -5.87
CA GLU A 200 -19.79 -9.96 -5.19
C GLU A 200 -19.27 -8.92 -6.20
N ILE A 201 -18.78 -9.39 -7.35
CA ILE A 201 -18.33 -8.51 -8.44
C ILE A 201 -19.51 -7.74 -9.03
N HIS A 202 -20.65 -8.41 -9.25
CA HIS A 202 -21.85 -7.75 -9.77
C HIS A 202 -22.35 -6.67 -8.84
N VAL A 203 -22.48 -6.96 -7.54
CA VAL A 203 -22.92 -5.97 -6.54
C VAL A 203 -21.95 -4.79 -6.46
N ALA A 204 -20.63 -5.04 -6.47
CA ALA A 204 -19.63 -3.97 -6.46
C ALA A 204 -19.72 -3.08 -7.72
N ARG A 205 -19.96 -3.68 -8.90
CA ARG A 205 -20.17 -2.93 -10.16
C ARG A 205 -21.44 -2.10 -10.14
N ASP A 206 -22.53 -2.63 -9.58
CA ASP A 206 -23.78 -1.88 -9.42
C ASP A 206 -23.59 -0.66 -8.48
N LEU A 207 -22.85 -0.83 -7.39
CA LEU A 207 -22.50 0.27 -6.51
C LEU A 207 -21.64 1.33 -7.24
N LEU A 208 -20.65 0.90 -8.02
CA LEU A 208 -19.83 1.80 -8.83
C LEU A 208 -20.68 2.61 -9.81
N GLN A 209 -21.58 1.94 -10.56
CA GLN A 209 -22.48 2.60 -11.51
C GLN A 209 -23.39 3.63 -10.83
N LYS A 210 -23.92 3.28 -9.66
CA LYS A 210 -24.73 4.22 -8.84
C LYS A 210 -23.94 5.46 -8.44
N GLU A 211 -22.66 5.30 -8.07
CA GLU A 211 -21.81 6.45 -7.71
C GLU A 211 -21.43 7.29 -8.94
N VAL A 212 -21.18 6.69 -10.11
CA VAL A 212 -20.98 7.41 -11.36
C VAL A 212 -22.22 8.23 -11.71
N GLN A 213 -23.42 7.64 -11.67
CA GLN A 213 -24.69 8.34 -11.93
C GLN A 213 -24.96 9.44 -10.88
N HIS A 214 -24.57 9.22 -9.63
CA HIS A 214 -24.68 10.24 -8.60
C HIS A 214 -23.79 11.44 -8.90
N LEU A 215 -22.53 11.19 -9.22
CA LEU A 215 -21.56 12.26 -9.49
C LEU A 215 -21.89 13.05 -10.75
N SER A 216 -22.41 12.40 -11.81
CA SER A 216 -22.81 13.09 -13.03
C SER A 216 -23.94 14.11 -12.82
N LYS A 217 -24.85 13.88 -11.84
CA LYS A 217 -25.89 14.83 -11.48
C LYS A 217 -25.33 16.12 -10.83
N PHE A 218 -24.11 16.08 -10.32
CA PHE A 218 -23.42 17.21 -9.71
C PHE A 218 -22.32 17.81 -10.61
N GLY A 219 -22.34 17.47 -11.90
CA GLY A 219 -21.40 18.03 -12.88
C GLY A 219 -19.99 17.43 -12.85
N HIS A 220 -19.83 16.29 -12.21
CA HIS A 220 -18.59 15.51 -12.28
C HIS A 220 -18.75 14.47 -13.43
N SER A 221 -17.98 14.64 -14.50
CA SER A 221 -17.92 13.73 -15.65
C SER A 221 -16.79 12.72 -15.48
#